data_9a93419c92ee9bbced14c2840a993ba2
#
_entry.id   9a93419c92ee9bbced14c2840a993ba2
#
_cell.length_a   1.000
_cell.length_b   1.000
_cell.length_c   1.000
_cell.angle_alpha   90.00
_cell.angle_beta   90.00
_cell.angle_gamma   90.00
#
_symmetry.space_group_name_H-M   'P 1'
#
loop_
_entity.id
_entity.type
_entity.pdbx_description
1 polymer ?
#
loop_
_entity_poly.entity_id
_entity_poly.type
_entity_poly.pdbx_seq_one_letter_code
_entity_poly.pdbx_strand_id
1 'polypeptide(L)'
;GTASFVDANTMKVVKNDGEIMNVTGTSILLTIGTRPYRPPHIPFDGEAVLDSDEILEIKELPRSMIVVGAGVIGIEYATIFSALDTQVTVVEPRETMLEFIDKEIVEDFAYQLRDRNMKLIFGQKAEKVERDESGKCLVSLGNGRVLKAETVLFAAGRVGATDTLNLSACGLEADSRGRLKVDPETFQTSVPNIYAAGDIIGFPSLASTSMEQGLSLIHI
;
A
#
# COMPACT_ATOMS: atom_id res chain seq x y z
N GLY A 1 -3.54 16.82 -12.77
CA GLY A 1 -4.77 16.43 -13.46
C GLY A 1 -5.01 14.92 -13.39
N THR A 2 -6.15 14.46 -13.87
CA THR A 2 -6.55 13.06 -13.89
C THR A 2 -6.70 12.58 -15.32
N ALA A 3 -6.12 11.41 -15.64
CA ALA A 3 -6.22 10.79 -16.96
C ALA A 3 -7.14 9.57 -16.94
N SER A 4 -7.87 9.34 -18.02
CA SER A 4 -8.71 8.15 -18.21
C SER A 4 -8.78 7.77 -19.68
N PHE A 5 -8.94 6.48 -19.98
CA PHE A 5 -9.07 6.01 -21.36
C PHE A 5 -10.41 6.43 -21.98
N VAL A 6 -10.36 6.85 -23.23
CA VAL A 6 -11.50 7.00 -24.15
C VAL A 6 -11.58 5.79 -25.06
N ASP A 7 -10.43 5.32 -25.54
CA ASP A 7 -10.20 4.12 -26.32
C ASP A 7 -8.74 3.65 -26.14
N ALA A 8 -8.29 2.61 -26.88
CA ALA A 8 -6.96 2.05 -26.75
C ALA A 8 -5.80 3.00 -27.16
N ASN A 9 -6.09 4.06 -27.88
CA ASN A 9 -5.08 5.03 -28.35
C ASN A 9 -5.28 6.44 -27.79
N THR A 10 -6.42 6.71 -27.12
CA THR A 10 -6.81 8.04 -26.70
C THR A 10 -7.05 8.11 -25.18
N MET A 11 -6.40 9.06 -24.55
CA MET A 11 -6.62 9.38 -23.15
C MET A 11 -7.25 10.78 -23.01
N LYS A 12 -8.31 10.88 -22.22
CA LYS A 12 -8.87 12.11 -21.73
C LYS A 12 -8.10 12.55 -20.49
N VAL A 13 -7.62 13.78 -20.49
CA VAL A 13 -6.95 14.41 -19.34
C VAL A 13 -7.80 15.57 -18.84
N VAL A 14 -8.20 15.50 -17.57
CA VAL A 14 -8.84 16.61 -16.86
C VAL A 14 -7.77 17.31 -16.05
N LYS A 15 -7.42 18.55 -16.41
CA LYS A 15 -6.43 19.37 -15.70
C LYS A 15 -6.96 19.86 -14.35
N ASN A 16 -6.08 20.36 -13.49
CA ASN A 16 -6.46 20.86 -12.15
C ASN A 16 -7.35 22.13 -12.21
N ASP A 17 -7.29 22.88 -13.30
CA ASP A 17 -8.16 24.03 -13.58
C ASP A 17 -9.51 23.67 -14.21
N GLY A 18 -9.75 22.37 -14.44
CA GLY A 18 -10.96 21.84 -15.05
C GLY A 18 -10.95 21.77 -16.58
N GLU A 19 -9.88 22.26 -17.23
CA GLU A 19 -9.75 22.12 -18.69
C GLU A 19 -9.64 20.63 -19.07
N ILE A 20 -10.32 20.24 -20.15
CA ILE A 20 -10.31 18.87 -20.68
C ILE A 20 -9.57 18.85 -22.00
N MET A 21 -8.63 17.92 -22.13
CA MET A 21 -7.93 17.65 -23.38
C MET A 21 -7.89 16.16 -23.67
N ASN A 22 -7.86 15.79 -24.94
CA ASN A 22 -7.58 14.42 -25.37
C ASN A 22 -6.13 14.35 -25.88
N VAL A 23 -5.44 13.31 -25.47
CA VAL A 23 -4.07 12.98 -25.90
C VAL A 23 -4.10 11.64 -26.58
N THR A 24 -3.57 11.56 -27.81
CA THR A 24 -3.45 10.31 -28.55
C THR A 24 -2.00 9.85 -28.63
N GLY A 25 -1.79 8.53 -28.58
CA GLY A 25 -0.48 7.91 -28.68
C GLY A 25 -0.53 6.62 -29.49
N THR A 26 0.53 6.34 -30.23
CA THR A 26 0.73 5.03 -30.89
C THR A 26 1.09 3.96 -29.88
N SER A 27 1.72 4.35 -28.77
CA SER A 27 2.00 3.50 -27.61
C SER A 27 1.70 4.28 -26.33
N ILE A 28 1.17 3.59 -25.31
CA ILE A 28 0.84 4.16 -24.02
C ILE A 28 1.53 3.33 -22.94
N LEU A 29 2.30 4.00 -22.07
CA LEU A 29 2.94 3.39 -20.92
C LEU A 29 2.23 3.84 -19.62
N LEU A 30 1.76 2.88 -18.83
CA LEU A 30 1.10 3.10 -17.54
C LEU A 30 2.10 2.89 -16.39
N THR A 31 2.45 3.97 -15.69
CA THR A 31 3.37 3.98 -14.53
C THR A 31 2.71 4.65 -13.33
N ILE A 32 1.43 4.39 -13.13
CA ILE A 32 0.57 5.08 -12.17
C ILE A 32 0.74 4.63 -10.71
N GLY A 33 1.54 3.57 -10.48
CA GLY A 33 1.87 3.08 -9.16
C GLY A 33 0.69 2.50 -8.39
N THR A 34 0.78 2.59 -7.08
CA THR A 34 -0.20 2.03 -6.12
C THR A 34 -0.54 3.06 -5.04
N ARG A 35 -1.59 2.80 -4.29
CA ARG A 35 -2.00 3.54 -3.09
C ARG A 35 -2.21 2.57 -1.92
N PRO A 36 -2.15 3.04 -0.66
CA PRO A 36 -2.46 2.20 0.50
C PRO A 36 -3.85 1.58 0.37
N TYR A 37 -3.96 0.31 0.79
CA TYR A 37 -5.26 -0.33 0.88
C TYR A 37 -5.98 0.18 2.14
N ARG A 38 -7.17 0.73 1.95
CA ARG A 38 -8.07 1.18 3.01
C ARG A 38 -9.28 0.25 3.10
N PRO A 39 -9.33 -0.67 4.08
CA PRO A 39 -10.53 -1.47 4.30
C PRO A 39 -11.74 -0.55 4.57
N PRO A 40 -12.89 -0.77 3.91
CA PRO A 40 -14.02 0.18 3.99
C PRO A 40 -14.69 0.26 5.37
N HIS A 41 -14.43 -0.71 6.26
CA HIS A 41 -14.96 -0.75 7.63
C HIS A 41 -14.03 -0.08 8.65
N ILE A 42 -12.87 0.42 8.23
CA ILE A 42 -11.91 1.11 9.11
C ILE A 42 -12.09 2.62 8.93
N PRO A 43 -12.28 3.37 10.03
CA PRO A 43 -12.57 4.80 9.98
C PRO A 43 -11.26 5.63 9.91
N PHE A 44 -10.62 5.67 8.74
CA PHE A 44 -9.47 6.55 8.52
C PHE A 44 -9.87 8.01 8.70
N ASP A 45 -9.15 8.74 9.53
CA ASP A 45 -9.47 10.12 9.89
C ASP A 45 -8.34 11.13 9.60
N GLY A 46 -7.17 10.64 9.13
CA GLY A 46 -6.00 11.48 8.86
C GLY A 46 -5.31 12.05 10.12
N GLU A 47 -5.72 11.62 11.32
CA GLU A 47 -5.19 12.10 12.60
C GLU A 47 -4.66 10.98 13.49
N ALA A 48 -5.49 9.99 13.78
CA ALA A 48 -5.18 8.90 14.70
C ALA A 48 -5.29 7.52 14.04
N VAL A 49 -6.14 7.35 13.03
CA VAL A 49 -6.26 6.13 12.22
C VAL A 49 -5.75 6.44 10.81
N LEU A 50 -4.53 6.03 10.53
CA LEU A 50 -3.73 6.47 9.39
C LEU A 50 -3.34 5.30 8.49
N ASP A 51 -3.12 5.59 7.23
CA ASP A 51 -2.40 4.70 6.31
C ASP A 51 -0.92 5.07 6.17
N SER A 52 -0.19 4.35 5.31
CA SER A 52 1.26 4.54 5.14
C SER A 52 1.66 5.84 4.43
N ASP A 53 0.74 6.54 3.81
CA ASP A 53 0.99 7.82 3.16
C ASP A 53 0.66 8.96 4.15
N GLU A 54 -0.45 8.86 4.89
CA GLU A 54 -0.87 9.84 5.90
C GLU A 54 0.08 9.93 7.11
N ILE A 55 0.72 8.81 7.48
CA ILE A 55 1.66 8.78 8.62
C ILE A 55 2.85 9.74 8.45
N LEU A 56 3.17 10.13 7.21
CA LEU A 56 4.24 11.09 6.91
C LEU A 56 3.87 12.54 7.27
N GLU A 57 2.59 12.81 7.46
CA GLU A 57 2.07 14.15 7.72
C GLU A 57 1.73 14.40 9.20
N ILE A 58 2.04 13.43 10.09
CA ILE A 58 1.76 13.59 11.52
C ILE A 58 2.54 14.77 12.12
N LYS A 59 1.90 15.52 12.99
CA LYS A 59 2.48 16.71 13.61
C LYS A 59 3.23 16.43 14.90
N GLU A 60 2.86 15.35 15.58
CA GLU A 60 3.42 14.98 16.90
C GLU A 60 3.67 13.46 16.91
N LEU A 61 4.75 13.05 17.57
CA LEU A 61 5.05 11.62 17.75
C LEU A 61 4.09 11.03 18.80
N PRO A 62 3.36 9.97 18.47
CA PRO A 62 2.48 9.30 19.42
C PRO A 62 3.29 8.54 20.47
N ARG A 63 2.81 8.51 21.70
CA ARG A 63 3.43 7.70 22.79
C ARG A 63 3.19 6.20 22.59
N SER A 64 2.10 5.84 21.90
CA SER A 64 1.75 4.46 21.62
C SER A 64 1.11 4.32 20.25
N MET A 65 1.48 3.27 19.51
CA MET A 65 1.01 2.99 18.16
C MET A 65 0.69 1.51 18.00
N ILE A 66 -0.41 1.21 17.32
CA ILE A 66 -0.70 -0.12 16.80
C ILE A 66 -0.47 -0.09 15.29
N VAL A 67 0.40 -0.97 14.81
CA VAL A 67 0.64 -1.18 13.37
C VAL A 67 -0.11 -2.43 12.92
N VAL A 68 -1.03 -2.28 12.00
CA VAL A 68 -1.80 -3.39 11.41
C VAL A 68 -1.16 -3.78 10.09
N GLY A 69 -0.57 -4.98 10.05
CA GLY A 69 0.20 -5.52 8.95
C GLY A 69 1.70 -5.59 9.24
N ALA A 70 2.28 -6.77 9.06
CA ALA A 70 3.70 -7.06 9.28
C ALA A 70 4.43 -7.37 7.95
N GLY A 71 4.03 -6.72 6.87
CA GLY A 71 4.80 -6.63 5.63
C GLY A 71 5.93 -5.60 5.75
N VAL A 72 6.66 -5.36 4.64
CA VAL A 72 7.81 -4.43 4.60
C VAL A 72 7.43 -3.07 5.20
N ILE A 73 6.40 -2.41 4.68
CA ILE A 73 5.99 -1.08 5.11
C ILE A 73 5.62 -1.05 6.60
N GLY A 74 4.83 -2.02 7.07
CA GLY A 74 4.42 -2.08 8.46
C GLY A 74 5.60 -2.25 9.42
N ILE A 75 6.54 -3.13 9.09
CA ILE A 75 7.72 -3.38 9.91
C ILE A 75 8.71 -2.23 9.85
N GLU A 76 8.90 -1.58 8.71
CA GLU A 76 9.73 -0.38 8.60
C GLU A 76 9.22 0.75 9.51
N TYR A 77 7.94 1.12 9.40
CA TYR A 77 7.37 2.13 10.29
C TYR A 77 7.38 1.70 11.76
N ALA A 78 7.05 0.43 12.07
CA ALA A 78 7.11 -0.08 13.43
C ALA A 78 8.51 0.10 14.04
N THR A 79 9.57 -0.20 13.29
CA THR A 79 10.95 -0.03 13.75
C THR A 79 11.35 1.43 13.89
N ILE A 80 10.96 2.30 12.96
CA ILE A 80 11.23 3.74 13.03
C ILE A 80 10.58 4.34 14.28
N PHE A 81 9.28 4.11 14.49
CA PHE A 81 8.56 4.66 15.63
C PHE A 81 9.06 4.07 16.96
N SER A 82 9.42 2.80 17.01
CA SER A 82 10.05 2.20 18.19
C SER A 82 11.40 2.83 18.51
N ALA A 83 12.21 3.18 17.50
CA ALA A 83 13.47 3.89 17.68
C ALA A 83 13.29 5.35 18.16
N LEU A 84 12.10 5.90 17.98
CA LEU A 84 11.69 7.22 18.46
C LEU A 84 10.92 7.16 19.81
N ASP A 85 11.11 6.09 20.58
CA ASP A 85 10.49 5.85 21.90
C ASP A 85 8.96 5.70 21.90
N THR A 86 8.33 5.48 20.75
CA THR A 86 6.91 5.10 20.68
C THR A 86 6.72 3.65 21.11
N GLN A 87 5.75 3.36 21.98
CA GLN A 87 5.36 2.00 22.34
C GLN A 87 4.61 1.35 21.19
N VAL A 88 5.26 0.48 20.42
CA VAL A 88 4.69 -0.14 19.22
C VAL A 88 4.13 -1.52 19.51
N THR A 89 2.93 -1.78 19.00
CA THR A 89 2.31 -3.11 18.93
C THR A 89 2.01 -3.42 17.47
N VAL A 90 2.58 -4.48 16.92
CA VAL A 90 2.29 -4.97 15.56
C VAL A 90 1.22 -6.06 15.63
N VAL A 91 0.21 -5.99 14.78
CA VAL A 91 -0.87 -6.98 14.63
C VAL A 91 -0.85 -7.51 13.21
N GLU A 92 -0.75 -8.82 13.05
CA GLU A 92 -0.69 -9.48 11.74
C GLU A 92 -1.57 -10.74 11.75
N PRO A 93 -2.49 -10.91 10.78
CA PRO A 93 -3.32 -12.11 10.67
C PRO A 93 -2.54 -13.39 10.34
N ARG A 94 -1.39 -13.28 9.70
CA ARG A 94 -0.50 -14.44 9.43
C ARG A 94 0.29 -14.83 10.67
N GLU A 95 0.83 -16.04 10.65
CA GLU A 95 1.61 -16.58 11.77
C GLU A 95 3.03 -16.00 11.89
N THR A 96 3.49 -15.27 10.86
CA THR A 96 4.82 -14.64 10.80
C THR A 96 4.78 -13.32 10.07
N MET A 97 5.83 -12.53 10.21
CA MET A 97 6.07 -11.32 9.41
C MET A 97 6.97 -11.65 8.20
N LEU A 98 6.96 -10.80 7.17
CA LEU A 98 7.90 -10.83 6.03
C LEU A 98 8.05 -12.24 5.41
N GLU A 99 6.94 -12.92 5.09
CA GLU A 99 6.87 -14.33 4.66
C GLU A 99 7.79 -14.70 3.47
N PHE A 100 8.28 -13.72 2.72
CA PHE A 100 9.19 -13.92 1.59
C PHE A 100 10.67 -13.96 1.98
N ILE A 101 10.97 -13.74 3.27
CA ILE A 101 12.33 -13.82 3.83
C ILE A 101 12.52 -15.17 4.52
N ASP A 102 13.77 -15.63 4.56
CA ASP A 102 14.16 -16.84 5.25
C ASP A 102 13.69 -16.82 6.73
N LYS A 103 13.14 -17.95 7.16
CA LYS A 103 12.48 -18.05 8.46
C LYS A 103 13.42 -17.81 9.64
N GLU A 104 14.67 -18.28 9.57
CA GLU A 104 15.63 -18.09 10.65
C GLU A 104 15.98 -16.61 10.81
N ILE A 105 16.13 -15.88 9.69
CA ILE A 105 16.36 -14.43 9.70
C ILE A 105 15.16 -13.70 10.32
N VAL A 106 13.94 -14.08 9.94
CA VAL A 106 12.71 -13.47 10.46
C VAL A 106 12.56 -13.74 11.97
N GLU A 107 12.87 -14.94 12.45
CA GLU A 107 12.81 -15.29 13.87
C GLU A 107 13.83 -14.49 14.70
N ASP A 108 15.07 -14.36 14.22
CA ASP A 108 16.09 -13.53 14.89
C ASP A 108 15.66 -12.06 14.91
N PHE A 109 15.17 -11.55 13.80
CA PHE A 109 14.67 -10.18 13.72
C PHE A 109 13.48 -9.93 14.67
N ALA A 110 12.53 -10.87 14.73
CA ALA A 110 11.42 -10.80 15.68
C ALA A 110 11.90 -10.80 17.15
N TYR A 111 12.95 -11.57 17.46
CA TYR A 111 13.58 -11.55 18.77
C TYR A 111 14.15 -10.17 19.10
N GLN A 112 14.91 -9.57 18.19
CA GLN A 112 15.49 -8.22 18.36
C GLN A 112 14.41 -7.15 18.53
N LEU A 113 13.28 -7.24 17.81
CA LEU A 113 12.16 -6.31 17.97
C LEU A 113 11.51 -6.43 19.37
N ARG A 114 11.35 -7.66 19.88
CA ARG A 114 10.83 -7.89 21.23
C ARG A 114 11.79 -7.38 22.31
N ASP A 115 13.09 -7.53 22.13
CA ASP A 115 14.12 -7.00 23.04
C ASP A 115 14.04 -5.46 23.16
N ARG A 116 13.59 -4.78 22.10
CA ARG A 116 13.26 -3.36 22.07
C ARG A 116 11.86 -3.02 22.62
N ASN A 117 11.23 -3.92 23.36
CA ASN A 117 9.88 -3.78 23.94
C ASN A 117 8.74 -3.67 22.90
N MET A 118 8.98 -4.00 21.64
CA MET A 118 7.90 -4.08 20.65
C MET A 118 7.04 -5.31 20.89
N LYS A 119 5.72 -5.14 20.87
CA LYS A 119 4.77 -6.26 20.98
C LYS A 119 4.42 -6.76 19.59
N LEU A 120 4.66 -8.04 19.31
CA LEU A 120 4.30 -8.71 18.07
C LEU A 120 3.15 -9.68 18.35
N ILE A 121 2.01 -9.48 17.68
CA ILE A 121 0.79 -10.28 17.81
C ILE A 121 0.49 -10.86 16.42
N PHE A 122 0.85 -12.11 16.22
CA PHE A 122 0.61 -12.89 15.01
C PHE A 122 -0.66 -13.74 15.13
N GLY A 123 -1.20 -14.20 13.99
CA GLY A 123 -2.42 -15.02 13.95
C GLY A 123 -3.69 -14.25 14.34
N GLN A 124 -3.65 -12.92 14.38
CA GLN A 124 -4.77 -12.09 14.80
C GLN A 124 -5.08 -10.99 13.79
N LYS A 125 -6.36 -10.89 13.44
CA LYS A 125 -6.87 -9.82 12.56
C LYS A 125 -7.40 -8.66 13.39
N ALA A 126 -7.10 -7.43 12.98
CA ALA A 126 -7.80 -6.25 13.47
C ALA A 126 -9.16 -6.18 12.77
N GLU A 127 -10.24 -6.39 13.51
CA GLU A 127 -11.60 -6.46 12.98
C GLU A 127 -12.31 -5.13 13.01
N LYS A 128 -12.03 -4.33 14.05
CA LYS A 128 -12.71 -3.05 14.28
C LYS A 128 -11.73 -2.06 14.90
N VAL A 129 -11.89 -0.79 14.51
CA VAL A 129 -11.20 0.34 15.14
C VAL A 129 -12.23 1.37 15.53
N GLU A 130 -12.17 1.84 16.77
CA GLU A 130 -13.02 2.89 17.31
C GLU A 130 -12.17 3.89 18.09
N ARG A 131 -12.69 5.09 18.34
CA ARG A 131 -12.07 6.05 19.27
C ARG A 131 -12.89 6.08 20.57
N ASP A 132 -12.19 6.06 21.69
CA ASP A 132 -12.84 6.24 23.00
C ASP A 132 -13.07 7.73 23.31
N GLU A 133 -13.71 8.00 24.44
CA GLU A 133 -14.01 9.38 24.90
C GLU A 133 -12.75 10.22 25.14
N SER A 134 -11.59 9.60 25.36
CA SER A 134 -10.30 10.27 25.50
C SER A 134 -9.58 10.51 24.18
N GLY A 135 -10.19 10.12 23.05
CA GLY A 135 -9.63 10.22 21.71
C GLY A 135 -8.64 9.11 21.34
N LYS A 136 -8.40 8.13 22.21
CA LYS A 136 -7.51 6.99 21.90
C LYS A 136 -8.20 5.95 21.05
N CYS A 137 -7.42 5.29 20.21
CA CYS A 137 -7.88 4.20 19.36
C CYS A 137 -8.04 2.90 20.15
N LEU A 138 -9.15 2.23 19.96
CA LEU A 138 -9.45 0.88 20.44
C LEU A 138 -9.50 -0.06 19.23
N VAL A 139 -8.60 -1.05 19.18
CA VAL A 139 -8.53 -2.04 18.11
C VAL A 139 -9.02 -3.38 18.65
N SER A 140 -10.17 -3.83 18.16
CA SER A 140 -10.73 -5.15 18.49
C SER A 140 -10.09 -6.21 17.60
N LEU A 141 -9.57 -7.27 18.22
CA LEU A 141 -8.98 -8.42 17.54
C LEU A 141 -9.98 -9.58 17.42
N GLY A 142 -9.78 -10.46 16.43
CA GLY A 142 -10.63 -11.61 16.18
C GLY A 142 -10.80 -12.58 17.35
N ASN A 143 -9.87 -12.59 18.32
CA ASN A 143 -9.97 -13.38 19.55
C ASN A 143 -10.69 -12.64 20.71
N GLY A 144 -11.32 -11.50 20.46
CA GLY A 144 -12.05 -10.71 21.45
C GLY A 144 -11.19 -9.78 22.31
N ARG A 145 -9.86 -9.80 22.17
CA ARG A 145 -9.00 -8.81 22.86
C ARG A 145 -9.16 -7.42 22.26
N VAL A 146 -9.10 -6.40 23.10
CA VAL A 146 -9.06 -5.01 22.67
C VAL A 146 -7.71 -4.41 23.02
N LEU A 147 -7.04 -3.84 22.04
CA LEU A 147 -5.80 -3.08 22.21
C LEU A 147 -6.13 -1.59 22.22
N LYS A 148 -5.33 -0.82 22.96
CA LYS A 148 -5.48 0.63 23.06
C LYS A 148 -4.18 1.34 22.74
N ALA A 149 -4.24 2.35 21.87
CA ALA A 149 -3.10 3.22 21.51
C ALA A 149 -3.56 4.63 21.16
N GLU A 150 -2.63 5.55 21.05
CA GLU A 150 -2.91 6.92 20.57
C GLU A 150 -3.12 6.93 19.05
N THR A 151 -2.38 6.11 18.32
CA THR A 151 -2.45 6.05 16.86
C THR A 151 -2.53 4.60 16.36
N VAL A 152 -3.21 4.40 15.25
CA VAL A 152 -3.25 3.13 14.50
C VAL A 152 -2.75 3.39 13.08
N LEU A 153 -1.72 2.67 12.68
CA LEU A 153 -1.21 2.66 11.31
C LEU A 153 -1.69 1.41 10.58
N PHE A 154 -2.45 1.58 9.51
CA PHE A 154 -2.80 0.49 8.61
C PHE A 154 -1.78 0.34 7.49
N ALA A 155 -1.01 -0.72 7.53
CA ALA A 155 -0.02 -1.13 6.52
C ALA A 155 -0.36 -2.51 5.94
N ALA A 156 -1.67 -2.77 5.71
CA ALA A 156 -2.21 -4.06 5.29
C ALA A 156 -2.16 -4.29 3.76
N GLY A 157 -1.21 -3.66 3.08
CA GLY A 157 -0.93 -3.81 1.66
C GLY A 157 -1.24 -2.55 0.85
N ARG A 158 -1.01 -2.66 -0.47
CA ARG A 158 -1.25 -1.61 -1.46
C ARG A 158 -2.15 -2.13 -2.58
N VAL A 159 -2.86 -1.23 -3.23
CA VAL A 159 -3.71 -1.51 -4.39
C VAL A 159 -3.29 -0.63 -5.56
N GLY A 160 -3.40 -1.15 -6.78
CA GLY A 160 -3.09 -0.39 -8.00
C GLY A 160 -4.00 0.83 -8.14
N ALA A 161 -3.46 1.92 -8.63
CA ALA A 161 -4.20 3.17 -8.78
C ALA A 161 -4.99 3.21 -10.12
N THR A 162 -5.68 2.12 -10.48
CA THR A 162 -6.39 1.94 -11.77
C THR A 162 -7.84 2.37 -11.76
N ASP A 163 -8.41 2.66 -10.61
CA ASP A 163 -9.85 2.93 -10.42
C ASP A 163 -10.38 4.14 -11.22
N THR A 164 -9.52 5.13 -11.52
CA THR A 164 -9.89 6.32 -12.30
C THR A 164 -9.59 6.20 -13.79
N LEU A 165 -8.91 5.13 -14.23
CA LEU A 165 -8.41 5.01 -15.60
C LEU A 165 -9.46 4.63 -16.65
N ASN A 166 -10.64 4.14 -16.27
CA ASN A 166 -11.65 3.62 -17.20
C ASN A 166 -11.06 2.53 -18.13
N LEU A 167 -10.43 1.51 -17.53
CA LEU A 167 -9.71 0.45 -18.24
C LEU A 167 -10.57 -0.29 -19.28
N SER A 168 -11.88 -0.45 -19.02
CA SER A 168 -12.81 -1.11 -19.93
C SER A 168 -12.90 -0.44 -21.30
N ALA A 169 -12.68 0.90 -21.37
CA ALA A 169 -12.70 1.64 -22.63
C ALA A 169 -11.54 1.25 -23.57
N CYS A 170 -10.43 0.75 -23.02
CA CYS A 170 -9.30 0.27 -23.83
C CYS A 170 -9.19 -1.26 -23.87
N GLY A 171 -10.15 -2.00 -23.28
CA GLY A 171 -10.15 -3.48 -23.28
C GLY A 171 -9.24 -4.10 -22.22
N LEU A 172 -8.83 -3.34 -21.20
CA LEU A 172 -8.05 -3.82 -20.06
C LEU A 172 -8.94 -4.10 -18.85
N GLU A 173 -8.47 -5.04 -18.01
CA GLU A 173 -9.04 -5.33 -16.71
C GLU A 173 -7.93 -5.39 -15.67
N ALA A 174 -8.20 -4.87 -14.47
CA ALA A 174 -7.32 -5.00 -13.33
C ALA A 174 -7.67 -6.23 -12.48
N ASP A 175 -6.69 -6.77 -11.76
CA ASP A 175 -6.95 -7.83 -10.77
C ASP A 175 -7.73 -7.30 -9.55
N SER A 176 -8.04 -8.18 -8.60
CA SER A 176 -8.73 -7.83 -7.35
C SER A 176 -7.99 -6.81 -6.46
N ARG A 177 -6.71 -6.57 -6.75
CA ARG A 177 -5.88 -5.54 -6.12
C ARG A 177 -5.61 -4.34 -7.01
N GLY A 178 -6.34 -4.16 -8.09
CA GLY A 178 -6.17 -3.05 -9.02
C GLY A 178 -4.90 -3.10 -9.86
N ARG A 179 -4.20 -4.25 -9.95
CA ARG A 179 -2.95 -4.37 -10.70
C ARG A 179 -3.20 -4.83 -12.12
N LEU A 180 -2.30 -4.46 -13.01
CA LEU A 180 -2.33 -4.85 -14.41
C LEU A 180 -1.44 -6.06 -14.67
N LYS A 181 -1.96 -7.03 -15.41
CA LYS A 181 -1.17 -8.17 -15.88
C LYS A 181 -0.43 -7.77 -17.15
N VAL A 182 0.86 -8.07 -17.18
CA VAL A 182 1.74 -7.84 -18.33
C VAL A 182 2.53 -9.10 -18.67
N ASP A 183 3.05 -9.16 -19.88
CA ASP A 183 4.10 -10.08 -20.24
C ASP A 183 5.39 -9.71 -19.48
N PRO A 184 6.07 -10.65 -18.80
CA PRO A 184 7.20 -10.33 -17.94
C PRO A 184 8.47 -9.89 -18.69
N GLU A 185 8.59 -10.18 -19.98
CA GLU A 185 9.76 -9.83 -20.79
C GLU A 185 9.57 -8.49 -21.51
N THR A 186 8.35 -8.22 -21.97
CA THR A 186 8.03 -7.05 -22.79
C THR A 186 7.26 -5.98 -22.06
N PHE A 187 6.75 -6.26 -20.85
CA PHE A 187 5.86 -5.37 -20.07
C PHE A 187 4.60 -4.93 -20.83
N GLN A 188 4.27 -5.63 -21.91
CA GLN A 188 3.07 -5.40 -22.71
C GLN A 188 1.84 -5.98 -22.01
N THR A 189 0.74 -5.26 -22.03
CA THR A 189 -0.56 -5.75 -21.54
C THR A 189 -1.22 -6.67 -22.57
N SER A 190 -2.46 -7.10 -22.32
CA SER A 190 -3.27 -7.81 -23.32
C SER A 190 -3.66 -6.93 -24.53
N VAL A 191 -3.47 -5.62 -24.45
CA VAL A 191 -3.70 -4.66 -25.54
C VAL A 191 -2.35 -4.27 -26.14
N PRO A 192 -2.10 -4.55 -27.44
CA PRO A 192 -0.74 -4.55 -28.02
C PRO A 192 0.02 -3.22 -27.97
N ASN A 193 -0.68 -2.09 -27.85
CA ASN A 193 -0.07 -0.75 -27.78
C ASN A 193 -0.03 -0.19 -26.36
N ILE A 194 -0.42 -0.97 -25.35
CA ILE A 194 -0.45 -0.53 -23.95
C ILE A 194 0.53 -1.36 -23.13
N TYR A 195 1.42 -0.68 -22.43
CA TYR A 195 2.45 -1.25 -21.57
C TYR A 195 2.22 -0.78 -20.14
N ALA A 196 2.73 -1.52 -19.16
CA ALA A 196 2.72 -1.09 -17.77
C ALA A 196 4.00 -1.49 -17.04
N ALA A 197 4.49 -0.63 -16.15
CA ALA A 197 5.70 -0.87 -15.37
C ALA A 197 5.59 -0.27 -13.96
N GLY A 198 6.43 -0.75 -13.06
CA GLY A 198 6.47 -0.34 -11.68
C GLY A 198 5.42 -1.01 -10.81
N ASP A 199 5.07 -0.41 -9.69
CA ASP A 199 4.21 -1.00 -8.67
C ASP A 199 2.84 -1.46 -9.17
N ILE A 200 2.38 -0.86 -10.27
CA ILE A 200 1.09 -1.21 -10.88
C ILE A 200 1.04 -2.64 -11.41
N ILE A 201 2.17 -3.24 -11.74
CA ILE A 201 2.24 -4.64 -12.18
C ILE A 201 2.49 -5.62 -11.03
N GLY A 202 2.73 -5.12 -9.81
CA GLY A 202 2.88 -5.90 -8.59
C GLY A 202 4.34 -6.17 -8.21
N PHE A 203 4.58 -7.33 -7.60
CA PHE A 203 5.90 -7.71 -7.08
C PHE A 203 7.00 -7.61 -8.15
N PRO A 204 8.21 -7.10 -7.79
CA PRO A 204 8.69 -6.81 -6.43
C PRO A 204 8.35 -5.41 -5.88
N SER A 205 7.70 -4.52 -6.63
CA SER A 205 7.26 -3.18 -6.17
C SER A 205 8.37 -2.38 -5.47
N LEU A 206 9.52 -2.30 -6.13
CA LEU A 206 10.70 -1.55 -5.68
C LEU A 206 11.03 -0.45 -6.69
N ALA A 207 11.46 0.71 -6.20
CA ALA A 207 11.84 1.85 -7.06
C ALA A 207 12.95 1.48 -8.07
N SER A 208 13.97 0.73 -7.64
CA SER A 208 15.04 0.23 -8.51
C SER A 208 14.51 -0.65 -9.64
N THR A 209 13.65 -1.61 -9.32
CA THR A 209 13.02 -2.49 -10.32
C THR A 209 12.14 -1.71 -11.27
N SER A 210 11.38 -0.73 -10.78
CA SER A 210 10.56 0.14 -11.63
C SER A 210 11.40 0.94 -12.63
N MET A 211 12.57 1.42 -12.21
CA MET A 211 13.54 2.09 -13.10
C MET A 211 14.09 1.14 -14.16
N GLU A 212 14.48 -0.08 -13.79
CA GLU A 212 14.97 -1.08 -14.73
C GLU A 212 13.89 -1.47 -15.76
N GLN A 213 12.67 -1.67 -15.32
CA GLN A 213 11.52 -1.94 -16.20
C GLN A 213 11.29 -0.78 -17.18
N GLY A 214 11.33 0.46 -16.70
CA GLY A 214 11.20 1.65 -17.55
C GLY A 214 12.31 1.78 -18.58
N LEU A 215 13.58 1.47 -18.21
CA LEU A 215 14.71 1.46 -19.12
C LEU A 215 14.61 0.33 -20.15
N SER A 216 14.15 -0.86 -19.76
CA SER A 216 13.91 -1.97 -20.68
C SER A 216 12.89 -1.60 -21.76
N LEU A 217 11.84 -0.88 -21.40
CA LEU A 217 10.80 -0.43 -22.34
C LEU A 217 11.30 0.54 -23.42
N ILE A 218 12.42 1.22 -23.22
CA ILE A 218 13.03 2.08 -24.26
C ILE A 218 13.50 1.24 -25.45
N HIS A 219 13.86 -0.02 -25.23
CA HIS A 219 14.38 -0.92 -26.26
C HIS A 219 13.30 -1.78 -26.91
N ILE A 220 12.10 -1.72 -26.44
CA ILE A 220 10.92 -2.44 -26.94
C ILE A 220 10.09 -1.52 -27.86
#